data_0ef09c148725f6902899375704d581b1
#
_entry.id   0ef09c148725f6902899375704d581b1
#
_cell.length_a   1.000
_cell.length_b   1.000
_cell.length_c   1.000
_cell.angle_alpha   90.00
_cell.angle_beta   90.00
_cell.angle_gamma   90.00
#
_symmetry.space_group_name_H-M   'P 1'
#
loop_
_entity.id
_entity.type
_entity.pdbx_description
1 polymer ?
#
loop_
_entity_poly.entity_id
_entity_poly.type
_entity_poly.pdbx_seq_one_letter_code
_entity_poly.pdbx_strand_id
1 'polypeptide(L)'
;DTKISYPEINSGAKQTEALAAGSLDICSALGGTSAILAASNGVDLKIVGIYSRAPKAFTIMAKDPNITTVSDLTGKKVAGPKGTILHQILVAALAKNNLKPYSVELLSMDIPPSVNAMLNGNVDAALVAGSDVLRAQKAGAHIIISGEGLVDATIVIAARGDLVKNNPDILKRYLSAHRKNIDYMNQEQAKAYDFTAQATGLAPEDVVTMAPWYDFDPEI
;
A
#
# COMPACT_ATOMS: atom_id res chain seq x y z
N ASP A 1 -17.52 -15.24 21.54
CA ASP A 1 -17.07 -13.95 20.99
C ASP A 1 -15.59 -14.03 20.65
N THR A 2 -15.25 -13.62 19.41
CA THR A 2 -13.84 -13.55 18.97
C THR A 2 -13.32 -12.17 19.28
N LYS A 3 -12.27 -12.08 20.10
CA LYS A 3 -11.59 -10.80 20.33
C LYS A 3 -10.60 -10.54 19.20
N ILE A 4 -10.67 -9.38 18.58
CA ILE A 4 -9.77 -8.96 17.49
C ILE A 4 -8.94 -7.78 17.99
N SER A 5 -7.64 -7.80 17.69
CA SER A 5 -6.73 -6.66 17.85
C SER A 5 -6.26 -6.20 16.46
N TYR A 6 -6.07 -4.89 16.32
CA TYR A 6 -5.67 -4.26 15.06
C TYR A 6 -4.35 -3.50 15.25
N PRO A 7 -3.20 -4.19 15.19
CA PRO A 7 -1.91 -3.50 15.21
C PRO A 7 -1.72 -2.73 13.91
N GLU A 8 -1.25 -1.48 14.02
CA GLU A 8 -0.91 -0.68 12.85
C GLU A 8 0.47 -1.07 12.34
N ILE A 9 0.55 -1.52 11.08
CA ILE A 9 1.80 -1.92 10.40
C ILE A 9 1.83 -1.31 9.00
N ASN A 10 2.70 -0.33 8.80
CA ASN A 10 2.66 0.61 7.67
C ASN A 10 3.35 0.12 6.38
N SER A 11 3.85 -1.12 6.31
CA SER A 11 4.39 -1.66 5.07
C SER A 11 4.12 -3.15 4.92
N GLY A 12 3.91 -3.60 3.67
CA GLY A 12 3.68 -5.01 3.37
C GLY A 12 4.86 -5.90 3.75
N ALA A 13 6.09 -5.41 3.70
CA ALA A 13 7.27 -6.15 4.16
C ALA A 13 7.17 -6.46 5.66
N LYS A 14 6.88 -5.46 6.49
CA LYS A 14 6.70 -5.64 7.94
C LYS A 14 5.47 -6.49 8.29
N GLN A 15 4.38 -6.37 7.51
CA GLN A 15 3.21 -7.24 7.70
C GLN A 15 3.57 -8.71 7.47
N THR A 16 4.32 -9.02 6.42
CA THR A 16 4.75 -10.40 6.14
C THR A 16 5.75 -10.93 7.15
N GLU A 17 6.64 -10.10 7.69
CA GLU A 17 7.53 -10.44 8.80
C GLU A 17 6.74 -10.78 10.07
N ALA A 18 5.75 -9.95 10.44
CA ALA A 18 4.90 -10.17 11.59
C ALA A 18 4.05 -11.45 11.45
N LEU A 19 3.55 -11.73 10.24
CA LEU A 19 2.82 -12.95 9.93
C LEU A 19 3.73 -14.18 10.04
N ALA A 20 4.95 -14.12 9.50
CA ALA A 20 5.93 -15.18 9.60
C ALA A 20 6.37 -15.45 11.06
N ALA A 21 6.47 -14.42 11.88
CA ALA A 21 6.78 -14.49 13.30
C ALA A 21 5.59 -14.98 14.17
N GLY A 22 4.41 -15.13 13.60
CA GLY A 22 3.20 -15.53 14.34
C GLY A 22 2.60 -14.44 15.23
N SER A 23 3.06 -13.18 15.10
CA SER A 23 2.52 -12.04 15.83
C SER A 23 1.32 -11.38 15.12
N LEU A 24 1.02 -11.78 13.89
CA LEU A 24 -0.12 -11.38 13.10
C LEU A 24 -0.78 -12.62 12.49
N ASP A 25 -2.09 -12.73 12.61
CA ASP A 25 -2.87 -13.86 12.09
C ASP A 25 -3.41 -13.58 10.68
N ILE A 26 -3.86 -12.35 10.44
CA ILE A 26 -4.47 -11.90 9.18
C ILE A 26 -3.90 -10.54 8.82
N CYS A 27 -3.39 -10.43 7.60
CA CYS A 27 -3.08 -9.15 6.97
C CYS A 27 -4.33 -8.67 6.23
N SER A 28 -5.00 -7.64 6.75
CA SER A 28 -6.26 -7.14 6.20
C SER A 28 -6.10 -6.42 4.87
N ALA A 29 -4.94 -5.79 4.66
CA ALA A 29 -4.62 -4.99 3.48
C ALA A 29 -3.13 -5.14 3.14
N LEU A 30 -2.77 -6.30 2.58
CA LEU A 30 -1.40 -6.62 2.18
C LEU A 30 -1.22 -6.41 0.68
N GLY A 31 -0.18 -5.71 0.27
CA GLY A 31 0.16 -5.61 -1.15
C GLY A 31 0.42 -7.00 -1.75
N GLY A 32 -0.22 -7.32 -2.89
CA GLY A 32 -0.07 -8.62 -3.55
C GLY A 32 1.38 -8.97 -3.87
N THR A 33 2.19 -7.97 -4.26
CA THR A 33 3.64 -8.13 -4.48
C THR A 33 4.35 -8.65 -3.23
N SER A 34 4.04 -8.08 -2.06
CA SER A 34 4.64 -8.51 -0.78
C SER A 34 4.18 -9.92 -0.40
N ALA A 35 2.90 -10.25 -0.65
CA ALA A 35 2.37 -11.59 -0.39
C ALA A 35 3.09 -12.66 -1.24
N ILE A 36 3.24 -12.42 -2.54
CA ILE A 36 3.92 -13.35 -3.47
C ILE A 36 5.40 -13.49 -3.08
N LEU A 37 6.08 -12.39 -2.77
CA LEU A 37 7.49 -12.41 -2.38
C LEU A 37 7.68 -13.20 -1.07
N ALA A 38 6.84 -12.98 -0.06
CA ALA A 38 6.90 -13.71 1.19
C ALA A 38 6.65 -15.22 0.98
N ALA A 39 5.63 -15.58 0.20
CA ALA A 39 5.36 -16.99 -0.13
C ALA A 39 6.53 -17.64 -0.87
N SER A 40 7.17 -16.94 -1.82
CA SER A 40 8.34 -17.44 -2.54
C SER A 40 9.57 -17.66 -1.64
N ASN A 41 9.63 -16.95 -0.51
CA ASN A 41 10.65 -17.11 0.52
C ASN A 41 10.25 -18.10 1.64
N GLY A 42 9.18 -18.88 1.43
CA GLY A 42 8.78 -19.95 2.33
C GLY A 42 7.86 -19.54 3.48
N VAL A 43 7.33 -18.32 3.50
CA VAL A 43 6.32 -17.93 4.49
C VAL A 43 5.00 -18.66 4.18
N ASP A 44 4.50 -19.43 5.16
CA ASP A 44 3.20 -20.11 5.01
C ASP A 44 2.05 -19.14 5.20
N LEU A 45 1.72 -18.44 4.14
CA LEU A 45 0.54 -17.60 4.03
C LEU A 45 -0.37 -18.06 2.89
N LYS A 46 -1.66 -17.74 3.02
CA LYS A 46 -2.67 -17.98 1.98
C LYS A 46 -3.36 -16.66 1.67
N ILE A 47 -3.45 -16.31 0.40
CA ILE A 47 -4.33 -15.23 -0.05
C ILE A 47 -5.76 -15.77 0.03
N VAL A 48 -6.62 -15.05 0.76
CA VAL A 48 -7.98 -15.49 1.08
C VAL A 48 -9.05 -14.52 0.57
N GLY A 49 -8.63 -13.41 0.00
CA GLY A 49 -9.51 -12.44 -0.63
C GLY A 49 -8.75 -11.28 -1.27
N ILE A 50 -9.46 -10.53 -2.11
CA ILE A 50 -9.00 -9.24 -2.63
C ILE A 50 -9.62 -8.15 -1.76
N TYR A 51 -8.81 -7.20 -1.31
CA TYR A 51 -9.26 -6.04 -0.56
C TYR A 51 -9.64 -4.90 -1.50
N SER A 52 -8.73 -4.55 -2.41
CA SER A 52 -8.96 -3.50 -3.43
C SER A 52 -7.92 -3.58 -4.54
N ARG A 53 -8.21 -2.85 -5.63
CA ARG A 53 -7.22 -2.42 -6.62
C ARG A 53 -7.04 -0.91 -6.47
N ALA A 54 -5.81 -0.45 -6.35
CA ALA A 54 -5.58 0.94 -5.99
C ALA A 54 -4.36 1.57 -6.72
N PRO A 55 -4.26 1.49 -8.06
CA PRO A 55 -3.08 1.98 -8.76
C PRO A 55 -2.85 3.49 -8.58
N LYS A 56 -3.90 4.27 -8.36
CA LYS A 56 -3.83 5.72 -8.11
C LYS A 56 -3.27 6.07 -6.74
N ALA A 57 -3.43 5.16 -5.76
CA ALA A 57 -3.01 5.39 -4.38
C ALA A 57 -1.51 5.20 -4.15
N PHE A 58 -0.77 4.68 -5.14
CA PHE A 58 0.66 4.40 -5.06
C PHE A 58 1.40 5.22 -6.10
N THR A 59 2.35 6.04 -5.64
CA THR A 59 3.00 7.06 -6.47
C THR A 59 4.50 7.11 -6.27
N ILE A 60 5.20 7.68 -7.26
CA ILE A 60 6.56 8.20 -7.11
C ILE A 60 6.44 9.72 -7.10
N MET A 61 7.00 10.36 -6.10
CA MET A 61 6.91 11.81 -5.89
C MET A 61 8.28 12.45 -5.76
N ALA A 62 8.38 13.71 -6.14
CA ALA A 62 9.53 14.57 -5.89
C ALA A 62 9.08 15.94 -5.37
N LYS A 63 10.01 16.63 -4.68
CA LYS A 63 9.83 18.04 -4.29
C LYS A 63 10.58 19.00 -5.21
N ASP A 64 11.70 18.55 -5.79
CA ASP A 64 12.47 19.36 -6.75
C ASP A 64 11.64 19.57 -8.03
N PRO A 65 11.30 20.80 -8.41
CA PRO A 65 10.50 21.10 -9.60
C PRO A 65 11.17 20.70 -10.92
N ASN A 66 12.46 20.40 -10.92
CA ASN A 66 13.20 19.92 -12.09
C ASN A 66 13.06 18.41 -12.31
N ILE A 67 12.54 17.65 -11.35
CA ILE A 67 12.31 16.20 -11.45
C ILE A 67 10.83 15.98 -11.76
N THR A 68 10.46 15.96 -13.03
CA THR A 68 9.06 15.91 -13.48
C THR A 68 8.70 14.63 -14.22
N THR A 69 9.70 13.88 -14.67
CA THR A 69 9.54 12.64 -15.43
C THR A 69 10.32 11.51 -14.79
N VAL A 70 9.98 10.27 -15.14
CA VAL A 70 10.72 9.07 -14.71
C VAL A 70 12.18 9.11 -15.20
N SER A 71 12.44 9.71 -16.35
CA SER A 71 13.79 9.83 -16.90
C SER A 71 14.69 10.75 -16.05
N ASP A 72 14.12 11.74 -15.40
CA ASP A 72 14.86 12.66 -14.52
C ASP A 72 15.37 11.96 -13.24
N LEU A 73 14.85 10.76 -12.94
CA LEU A 73 15.31 9.94 -11.81
C LEU A 73 16.66 9.25 -12.08
N THR A 74 17.20 9.30 -13.30
CA THR A 74 18.47 8.65 -13.62
C THR A 74 19.60 9.20 -12.75
N GLY A 75 20.32 8.32 -12.04
CA GLY A 75 21.39 8.67 -11.10
C GLY A 75 20.90 9.28 -9.78
N LYS A 76 19.60 9.33 -9.55
CA LYS A 76 18.99 9.93 -8.37
C LYS A 76 18.77 8.92 -7.23
N LYS A 77 18.69 9.45 -6.01
CA LYS A 77 18.33 8.69 -4.80
C LYS A 77 16.81 8.65 -4.65
N VAL A 78 16.26 7.45 -4.66
CA VAL A 78 14.83 7.20 -4.46
C VAL A 78 14.65 6.43 -3.16
N ALA A 79 13.84 6.95 -2.23
CA ALA A 79 13.56 6.28 -0.96
C ALA A 79 12.21 5.56 -0.99
N GLY A 80 12.13 4.37 -0.40
CA GLY A 80 10.86 3.66 -0.27
C GLY A 80 11.00 2.19 0.12
N PRO A 81 9.87 1.52 0.44
CA PRO A 81 9.89 0.15 0.92
C PRO A 81 10.16 -0.84 -0.22
N LYS A 82 11.28 -1.55 -0.14
CA LYS A 82 11.66 -2.61 -1.08
C LYS A 82 10.74 -3.84 -0.96
N GLY A 83 10.46 -4.52 -2.06
CA GLY A 83 9.65 -5.75 -2.06
C GLY A 83 8.14 -5.51 -1.92
N THR A 84 7.67 -4.31 -2.22
CA THR A 84 6.26 -3.91 -2.14
C THR A 84 5.70 -3.50 -3.50
N ILE A 85 4.38 -3.19 -3.56
CA ILE A 85 3.74 -2.58 -4.75
C ILE A 85 4.50 -1.33 -5.20
N LEU A 86 4.94 -0.48 -4.28
CA LEU A 86 5.69 0.73 -4.59
C LEU A 86 7.01 0.43 -5.30
N HIS A 87 7.74 -0.60 -4.86
CA HIS A 87 8.96 -1.05 -5.54
C HIS A 87 8.64 -1.60 -6.93
N GLN A 88 7.55 -2.36 -7.07
CA GLN A 88 7.09 -2.87 -8.38
C GLN A 88 6.76 -1.72 -9.34
N ILE A 89 6.09 -0.66 -8.85
CA ILE A 89 5.78 0.53 -9.65
C ILE A 89 7.07 1.22 -10.12
N LEU A 90 8.06 1.38 -9.25
CA LEU A 90 9.35 1.96 -9.62
C LEU A 90 10.01 1.15 -10.75
N VAL A 91 10.09 -0.17 -10.61
CA VAL A 91 10.70 -1.04 -11.63
C VAL A 91 9.90 -0.98 -12.94
N ALA A 92 8.57 -1.01 -12.88
CA ALA A 92 7.72 -0.92 -14.07
C ALA A 92 7.84 0.46 -14.76
N ALA A 93 7.88 1.54 -13.99
CA ALA A 93 8.05 2.89 -14.51
C ALA A 93 9.41 3.06 -15.21
N LEU A 94 10.49 2.59 -14.58
CA LEU A 94 11.83 2.60 -15.20
C LEU A 94 11.84 1.79 -16.49
N ALA A 95 11.31 0.56 -16.48
CA ALA A 95 11.27 -0.31 -17.65
C ALA A 95 10.47 0.31 -18.83
N LYS A 96 9.32 0.94 -18.54
CA LYS A 96 8.51 1.64 -19.55
C LYS A 96 9.25 2.82 -20.19
N ASN A 97 10.22 3.40 -19.50
CA ASN A 97 11.09 4.47 -19.98
C ASN A 97 12.46 3.97 -20.50
N ASN A 98 12.59 2.67 -20.78
CA ASN A 98 13.84 2.02 -21.24
C ASN A 98 15.02 2.17 -20.26
N LEU A 99 14.74 2.39 -18.98
CA LEU A 99 15.71 2.47 -17.91
C LEU A 99 15.81 1.12 -17.17
N LYS A 100 16.97 0.86 -16.57
CA LYS A 100 17.20 -0.34 -15.76
C LYS A 100 16.95 -0.05 -14.27
N PRO A 101 16.65 -1.06 -13.43
CA PRO A 101 16.49 -0.86 -12.00
C PRO A 101 17.68 -0.14 -11.32
N TYR A 102 18.89 -0.40 -11.79
CA TYR A 102 20.11 0.24 -11.28
C TYR A 102 20.37 1.67 -11.83
N SER A 103 19.45 2.19 -12.66
CA SER A 103 19.50 3.60 -13.10
C SER A 103 19.21 4.57 -11.97
N VAL A 104 18.67 4.08 -10.83
CA VAL A 104 18.41 4.84 -9.61
C VAL A 104 19.07 4.16 -8.41
N GLU A 105 19.40 4.93 -7.38
CA GLU A 105 19.84 4.40 -6.09
C GLU A 105 18.62 4.26 -5.17
N LEU A 106 18.10 3.02 -5.00
CA LEU A 106 16.97 2.76 -4.11
C LEU A 106 17.42 2.61 -2.66
N LEU A 107 17.04 3.54 -1.80
CA LEU A 107 17.23 3.51 -0.36
C LEU A 107 16.00 2.88 0.30
N SER A 108 16.17 1.67 0.85
CA SER A 108 15.06 0.94 1.48
C SER A 108 14.71 1.52 2.83
N MET A 109 13.52 2.10 2.96
CA MET A 109 12.93 2.60 4.20
C MET A 109 11.42 2.64 4.12
N ASP A 110 10.74 2.77 5.26
CA ASP A 110 9.28 2.88 5.31
C ASP A 110 8.76 4.17 4.68
N ILE A 111 7.44 4.23 4.37
CA ILE A 111 6.84 5.37 3.66
C ILE A 111 7.01 6.68 4.41
N PRO A 112 6.62 6.84 5.70
CA PRO A 112 6.74 8.13 6.38
C PRO A 112 8.18 8.66 6.46
N PRO A 113 9.22 7.86 6.80
CA PRO A 113 10.62 8.28 6.71
C PRO A 113 11.04 8.68 5.29
N SER A 114 10.60 7.95 4.25
CA SER A 114 10.92 8.27 2.84
C SER A 114 10.39 9.63 2.44
N VAL A 115 9.14 9.93 2.80
CA VAL A 115 8.51 11.23 2.55
C VAL A 115 9.28 12.34 3.26
N ASN A 116 9.61 12.15 4.54
CA ASN A 116 10.38 13.15 5.29
C ASN A 116 11.77 13.38 4.68
N ALA A 117 12.45 12.31 4.26
CA ALA A 117 13.76 12.42 3.60
C ALA A 117 13.67 13.23 2.29
N MET A 118 12.64 13.00 1.47
CA MET A 118 12.39 13.75 0.24
C MET A 118 12.05 15.22 0.53
N LEU A 119 11.17 15.49 1.49
CA LEU A 119 10.77 16.86 1.84
C LEU A 119 11.93 17.69 2.37
N ASN A 120 12.90 17.05 3.04
CA ASN A 120 14.11 17.68 3.58
C ASN A 120 15.29 17.71 2.58
N GLY A 121 15.13 17.16 1.37
CA GLY A 121 16.18 17.14 0.34
C GLY A 121 17.31 16.12 0.58
N ASN A 122 17.11 15.13 1.48
CA ASN A 122 18.08 14.06 1.74
C ASN A 122 18.04 12.98 0.65
N VAL A 123 16.93 12.87 -0.06
CA VAL A 123 16.73 12.06 -1.27
C VAL A 123 16.00 12.88 -2.33
N ASP A 124 16.15 12.50 -3.58
CA ASP A 124 15.59 13.23 -4.72
C ASP A 124 14.10 12.93 -4.92
N ALA A 125 13.69 11.67 -4.66
CA ALA A 125 12.31 11.23 -4.80
C ALA A 125 11.94 10.21 -3.73
N ALA A 126 10.63 9.99 -3.54
CA ALA A 126 10.12 8.99 -2.61
C ALA A 126 9.01 8.16 -3.24
N LEU A 127 8.91 6.91 -2.80
CA LEU A 127 7.81 5.99 -3.07
C LEU A 127 6.74 6.24 -1.99
N VAL A 128 5.57 6.71 -2.39
CA VAL A 128 4.55 7.24 -1.47
C VAL A 128 3.20 6.61 -1.74
N ALA A 129 2.43 6.32 -0.69
CA ALA A 129 1.11 5.73 -0.83
C ALA A 129 0.09 6.33 0.15
N GLY A 130 -1.19 6.23 -0.22
CA GLY A 130 -2.32 6.57 0.64
C GLY A 130 -2.30 8.04 1.09
N SER A 131 -2.58 8.28 2.36
CA SER A 131 -2.66 9.62 2.95
C SER A 131 -1.33 10.39 2.90
N ASP A 132 -0.21 9.68 2.87
CA ASP A 132 1.11 10.32 2.74
C ASP A 132 1.28 11.05 1.39
N VAL A 133 0.55 10.65 0.33
CA VAL A 133 0.52 11.38 -0.95
C VAL A 133 -0.02 12.79 -0.74
N LEU A 134 -1.17 12.92 -0.07
CA LEU A 134 -1.77 14.22 0.21
C LEU A 134 -0.89 15.06 1.16
N ARG A 135 -0.30 14.42 2.17
CA ARG A 135 0.64 15.08 3.07
C ARG A 135 1.85 15.64 2.33
N ALA A 136 2.43 14.87 1.42
CA ALA A 136 3.56 15.31 0.60
C ALA A 136 3.18 16.44 -0.36
N GLN A 137 1.99 16.37 -0.99
CA GLN A 137 1.48 17.43 -1.86
C GLN A 137 1.25 18.75 -1.10
N LYS A 138 0.63 18.70 0.10
CA LYS A 138 0.46 19.86 0.98
C LYS A 138 1.80 20.48 1.40
N ALA A 139 2.88 19.68 1.43
CA ALA A 139 4.25 20.14 1.71
C ALA A 139 5.05 20.56 0.46
N GLY A 140 4.39 20.67 -0.70
CA GLY A 140 4.97 21.18 -1.96
C GLY A 140 5.61 20.11 -2.85
N ALA A 141 5.44 18.82 -2.55
CA ALA A 141 5.85 17.76 -3.46
C ALA A 141 4.79 17.54 -4.55
N HIS A 142 5.21 16.96 -5.67
CA HIS A 142 4.33 16.61 -6.79
C HIS A 142 4.51 15.14 -7.19
N ILE A 143 3.49 14.58 -7.82
CA ILE A 143 3.50 13.23 -8.36
C ILE A 143 4.24 13.23 -9.69
N ILE A 144 5.27 12.38 -9.82
CA ILE A 144 5.96 12.10 -11.08
C ILE A 144 5.14 11.07 -11.89
N ILE A 145 4.70 10.00 -11.21
CA ILE A 145 3.90 8.94 -11.81
C ILE A 145 3.14 8.18 -10.72
N SER A 146 1.98 7.64 -11.06
CA SER A 146 1.24 6.67 -10.24
C SER A 146 1.37 5.26 -10.81
N GLY A 147 0.78 4.28 -10.13
CA GLY A 147 0.68 2.91 -10.64
C GLY A 147 -0.29 2.75 -11.80
N GLU A 148 -1.07 3.78 -12.12
CA GLU A 148 -2.10 3.74 -13.17
C GLU A 148 -1.47 3.48 -14.55
N GLY A 149 -1.97 2.45 -15.25
CA GLY A 149 -1.40 2.02 -16.53
C GLY A 149 -0.01 1.35 -16.45
N LEU A 150 0.47 1.07 -15.23
CA LEU A 150 1.70 0.31 -14.98
C LEU A 150 1.42 -1.03 -14.30
N VAL A 151 0.64 -1.01 -13.21
CA VAL A 151 0.29 -2.18 -12.40
C VAL A 151 -1.12 -2.00 -11.83
N ASP A 152 -1.83 -3.09 -11.56
CA ASP A 152 -3.17 -3.02 -10.92
C ASP A 152 -3.11 -2.63 -9.44
N ALA A 153 -1.93 -2.72 -8.84
CA ALA A 153 -1.72 -2.44 -7.42
C ALA A 153 -2.73 -3.18 -6.53
N THR A 154 -2.88 -4.49 -6.78
CA THR A 154 -3.82 -5.34 -6.07
C THR A 154 -3.42 -5.49 -4.61
N ILE A 155 -4.34 -5.16 -3.72
CA ILE A 155 -4.23 -5.32 -2.28
C ILE A 155 -5.08 -6.54 -1.91
N VAL A 156 -4.52 -7.44 -1.13
CA VAL A 156 -5.13 -8.73 -0.77
C VAL A 156 -5.35 -8.85 0.73
N ILE A 157 -6.27 -9.72 1.10
CA ILE A 157 -6.37 -10.26 2.45
C ILE A 157 -5.57 -11.56 2.47
N ALA A 158 -4.59 -11.65 3.37
CA ALA A 158 -3.78 -12.85 3.54
C ALA A 158 -3.84 -13.34 4.99
N ALA A 159 -3.85 -14.64 5.18
CA ALA A 159 -3.89 -15.27 6.50
C ALA A 159 -2.75 -16.28 6.65
N ARG A 160 -2.32 -16.53 7.88
CA ARG A 160 -1.38 -17.60 8.20
C ARG A 160 -1.96 -18.96 7.78
N GLY A 161 -1.13 -19.84 7.23
CA GLY A 161 -1.56 -21.15 6.74
C GLY A 161 -2.14 -22.05 7.84
N ASP A 162 -1.60 -22.01 9.05
CA ASP A 162 -2.12 -22.75 10.20
C ASP A 162 -3.50 -22.24 10.66
N LEU A 163 -3.76 -20.92 10.61
CA LEU A 163 -5.10 -20.37 10.88
C LEU A 163 -6.11 -20.88 9.86
N VAL A 164 -5.76 -20.83 8.58
CA VAL A 164 -6.63 -21.32 7.49
C VAL A 164 -6.97 -22.79 7.68
N LYS A 165 -6.00 -23.61 8.09
CA LYS A 165 -6.15 -25.04 8.27
C LYS A 165 -6.92 -25.42 9.53
N ASN A 166 -6.60 -24.77 10.66
CA ASN A 166 -7.07 -25.19 11.98
C ASN A 166 -8.32 -24.43 12.45
N ASN A 167 -8.54 -23.22 11.92
CA ASN A 167 -9.63 -22.34 12.35
C ASN A 167 -10.40 -21.72 11.17
N PRO A 168 -10.85 -22.50 10.17
CA PRO A 168 -11.49 -21.96 8.96
C PRO A 168 -12.76 -21.17 9.27
N ASP A 169 -13.47 -21.48 10.36
CA ASP A 169 -14.70 -20.77 10.74
C ASP A 169 -14.43 -19.35 11.23
N ILE A 170 -13.29 -19.12 11.87
CA ILE A 170 -12.86 -17.76 12.24
C ILE A 170 -12.63 -16.95 10.97
N LEU A 171 -11.91 -17.52 10.01
CA LEU A 171 -11.62 -16.86 8.75
C LEU A 171 -12.90 -16.56 7.94
N LYS A 172 -13.83 -17.53 7.84
CA LYS A 172 -15.12 -17.33 7.17
C LYS A 172 -15.91 -16.16 7.80
N ARG A 173 -15.96 -16.08 9.13
CA ARG A 173 -16.62 -14.99 9.84
C ARG A 173 -15.94 -13.65 9.58
N TYR A 174 -14.61 -13.63 9.57
CA TYR A 174 -13.83 -12.44 9.23
C TYR A 174 -14.15 -11.95 7.81
N LEU A 175 -14.07 -12.82 6.81
CA LEU A 175 -14.36 -12.48 5.41
C LEU A 175 -15.83 -12.05 5.21
N SER A 176 -16.77 -12.69 5.92
CA SER A 176 -18.17 -12.26 5.90
C SER A 176 -18.37 -10.85 6.48
N ALA A 177 -17.67 -10.53 7.59
CA ALA A 177 -17.73 -9.19 8.16
C ALA A 177 -17.06 -8.16 7.23
N HIS A 178 -15.95 -8.53 6.60
CA HIS A 178 -15.27 -7.68 5.62
C HIS A 178 -16.19 -7.33 4.45
N ARG A 179 -16.85 -8.32 3.84
CA ARG A 179 -17.83 -8.10 2.75
C ARG A 179 -18.95 -7.16 3.17
N LYS A 180 -19.56 -7.39 4.34
CA LYS A 180 -20.60 -6.51 4.89
C LYS A 180 -20.12 -5.07 5.05
N ASN A 181 -18.86 -4.87 5.44
CA ASN A 181 -18.29 -3.52 5.54
C ASN A 181 -18.15 -2.86 4.16
N ILE A 182 -17.72 -3.60 3.14
CA ILE A 182 -17.65 -3.06 1.76
C ILE A 182 -19.06 -2.71 1.25
N ASP A 183 -20.03 -3.59 1.46
CA ASP A 183 -21.43 -3.32 1.11
C ASP A 183 -21.97 -2.06 1.82
N TYR A 184 -21.64 -1.91 3.12
CA TYR A 184 -22.01 -0.72 3.88
C TYR A 184 -21.34 0.55 3.34
N MET A 185 -20.04 0.48 3.02
CA MET A 185 -19.31 1.60 2.41
C MET A 185 -19.94 2.04 1.09
N ASN A 186 -20.38 1.11 0.26
CA ASN A 186 -21.01 1.40 -1.01
C ASN A 186 -22.42 2.01 -0.85
N GLN A 187 -23.18 1.56 0.16
CA GLN A 187 -24.55 2.02 0.42
C GLN A 187 -24.63 3.33 1.21
N GLU A 188 -23.74 3.51 2.17
CA GLU A 188 -23.73 4.60 3.16
C GLU A 188 -22.44 5.41 3.08
N GLN A 189 -22.02 5.78 1.87
CA GLN A 189 -20.70 6.36 1.55
C GLN A 189 -20.33 7.54 2.46
N ALA A 190 -21.25 8.49 2.68
CA ALA A 190 -20.96 9.66 3.53
C ALA A 190 -20.61 9.26 4.97
N LYS A 191 -21.40 8.33 5.54
CA LYS A 191 -21.13 7.83 6.91
C LYS A 191 -19.83 7.03 6.98
N ALA A 192 -19.53 6.24 5.94
CA ALA A 192 -18.28 5.48 5.87
C ALA A 192 -17.08 6.42 5.84
N TYR A 193 -17.16 7.53 5.11
CA TYR A 193 -16.11 8.55 5.07
C TYR A 193 -15.92 9.24 6.42
N ASP A 194 -17.02 9.59 7.12
CA ASP A 194 -16.96 10.16 8.47
C ASP A 194 -16.30 9.19 9.45
N PHE A 195 -16.66 7.91 9.44
CA PHE A 195 -16.00 6.90 10.26
C PHE A 195 -14.52 6.73 9.91
N THR A 196 -14.18 6.77 8.63
CA THR A 196 -12.78 6.70 8.19
C THR A 196 -11.99 7.90 8.70
N ALA A 197 -12.52 9.11 8.57
CA ALA A 197 -11.88 10.33 9.08
C ALA A 197 -11.65 10.25 10.59
N GLN A 198 -12.66 9.83 11.37
CA GLN A 198 -12.55 9.66 12.81
C GLN A 198 -11.53 8.59 13.21
N ALA A 199 -11.53 7.44 12.54
CA ALA A 199 -10.65 6.31 12.85
C ALA A 199 -9.18 6.58 12.48
N THR A 200 -8.94 7.34 11.41
CA THR A 200 -7.58 7.61 10.88
C THR A 200 -7.01 8.96 11.32
N GLY A 201 -7.85 9.86 11.84
CA GLY A 201 -7.46 11.24 12.15
C GLY A 201 -7.23 12.10 10.91
N LEU A 202 -7.63 11.64 9.72
CA LEU A 202 -7.56 12.41 8.48
C LEU A 202 -8.65 13.49 8.45
N ALA A 203 -8.38 14.59 7.75
CA ALA A 203 -9.41 15.56 7.44
C ALA A 203 -10.49 14.93 6.54
N PRO A 204 -11.79 15.22 6.76
CA PRO A 204 -12.86 14.64 5.95
C PRO A 204 -12.67 14.85 4.44
N GLU A 205 -12.18 16.02 4.02
CA GLU A 205 -11.87 16.33 2.63
C GLU A 205 -10.76 15.45 2.04
N ASP A 206 -9.78 15.04 2.86
CA ASP A 206 -8.72 14.12 2.44
C ASP A 206 -9.28 12.72 2.20
N VAL A 207 -10.21 12.25 3.05
CA VAL A 207 -10.90 10.97 2.86
C VAL A 207 -11.70 10.97 1.56
N VAL A 208 -12.48 12.03 1.31
CA VAL A 208 -13.25 12.19 0.06
C VAL A 208 -12.33 12.19 -1.16
N THR A 209 -11.17 12.84 -1.07
CA THR A 209 -10.18 12.91 -2.17
C THR A 209 -9.55 11.54 -2.44
N MET A 210 -9.27 10.77 -1.39
CA MET A 210 -8.57 9.47 -1.51
C MET A 210 -9.50 8.32 -1.88
N ALA A 211 -10.77 8.35 -1.47
CA ALA A 211 -11.70 7.24 -1.66
C ALA A 211 -11.76 6.74 -3.11
N PRO A 212 -11.80 7.60 -4.16
CA PRO A 212 -11.80 7.16 -5.55
C PRO A 212 -10.49 6.53 -6.04
N TRP A 213 -9.42 6.54 -5.24
CA TRP A 213 -8.16 5.86 -5.59
C TRP A 213 -8.22 4.36 -5.38
N TYR A 214 -9.22 3.88 -4.64
CA TYR A 214 -9.40 2.49 -4.24
C TYR A 214 -10.66 1.93 -4.89
N ASP A 215 -10.51 0.85 -5.62
CA ASP A 215 -11.60 0.02 -6.10
C ASP A 215 -11.77 -1.14 -5.11
N PHE A 216 -12.71 -0.96 -4.19
CA PHE A 216 -13.06 -1.98 -3.20
C PHE A 216 -14.04 -2.96 -3.84
N ASP A 217 -13.52 -4.00 -4.48
CA ASP A 217 -14.31 -5.04 -5.10
C ASP A 217 -14.63 -6.14 -4.07
N PRO A 218 -15.90 -6.43 -3.81
CA PRO A 218 -16.30 -7.52 -2.94
C PRO A 218 -16.20 -8.91 -3.60
N GLU A 219 -15.89 -9.00 -4.89
CA GLU A 219 -15.74 -10.27 -5.59
C GLU A 219 -14.40 -10.93 -5.17
N ILE A 220 -14.54 -12.03 -4.43
CA ILE A 220 -13.43 -12.88 -3.98
C ILE A 220 -13.49 -14.17 -4.79
#